data_d9f95161ceff396226331c67c3b40e40
#
_entry.id   d9f95161ceff396226331c67c3b40e40
#
_cell.length_a   1.000
_cell.length_b   1.000
_cell.length_c   1.000
_cell.angle_alpha   90.00
_cell.angle_beta   90.00
_cell.angle_gamma   90.00
#
_symmetry.space_group_name_H-M   'P 1'
#
loop_
_entity.id
_entity.type
_entity.pdbx_description
1 polymer ?
#
loop_
_entity_poly.entity_id
_entity_poly.type
_entity_poly.pdbx_seq_one_letter_code
_entity_poly.pdbx_strand_id
1 'polypeptide(L)'
;MDRLTIRGDRFIDSAGRQVLLRGVNLGGDCKVPYPDGGTNHPSDFADHRDVSFIGRPFPLAEADEHFGRLKSWGMNCLRLLTTWEAVEHAGPGKYDTAYLDYFAEVARKAGDYG
;
A
#
# COMPACT_ATOMS: atom_id res chain seq x y z
N MET A 1 -10.36 -10.27 7.83
CA MET A 1 -10.04 -11.65 7.34
C MET A 1 -9.32 -12.42 8.42
N ASP A 2 -9.69 -13.67 8.61
CA ASP A 2 -9.02 -14.55 9.54
C ASP A 2 -7.58 -14.87 9.08
N ARG A 3 -6.76 -15.28 10.05
CA ARG A 3 -5.39 -15.66 9.76
C ARG A 3 -5.37 -16.86 8.80
N LEU A 4 -4.66 -16.71 7.67
CA LEU A 4 -4.44 -17.80 6.74
C LEU A 4 -3.26 -18.67 7.19
N THR A 5 -3.37 -19.97 6.94
CA THR A 5 -2.29 -20.95 7.09
C THR A 5 -1.97 -21.58 5.75
N ILE A 6 -0.78 -22.16 5.63
CA ILE A 6 -0.38 -22.90 4.43
C ILE A 6 -0.45 -24.38 4.76
N ARG A 7 -1.13 -25.13 3.89
CA ARG A 7 -1.18 -26.59 3.96
C ARG A 7 -0.88 -27.15 2.57
N GLY A 8 0.32 -27.70 2.40
CA GLY A 8 0.81 -28.10 1.09
C GLY A 8 0.96 -26.89 0.17
N ASP A 9 0.23 -26.87 -0.93
CA ASP A 9 0.21 -25.83 -1.96
C ASP A 9 -1.00 -24.86 -1.82
N ARG A 10 -1.69 -24.88 -0.66
CA ARG A 10 -2.96 -24.17 -0.47
C ARG A 10 -2.93 -23.22 0.70
N PHE A 11 -3.63 -22.09 0.56
CA PHE A 11 -4.00 -21.22 1.67
C PHE A 11 -5.30 -21.74 2.30
N ILE A 12 -5.30 -21.86 3.61
CA ILE A 12 -6.42 -22.41 4.39
C ILE A 12 -6.82 -21.37 5.43
N ASP A 13 -8.13 -21.10 5.55
CA ASP A 13 -8.69 -20.23 6.59
C ASP A 13 -8.85 -20.95 7.94
N SER A 14 -9.31 -20.23 8.96
CA SER A 14 -9.54 -20.75 10.30
C SER A 14 -10.63 -21.85 10.36
N ALA A 15 -11.53 -21.88 9.37
CA ALA A 15 -12.58 -22.91 9.24
C ALA A 15 -12.10 -24.13 8.43
N GLY A 16 -10.83 -24.19 8.02
CA GLY A 16 -10.27 -25.30 7.24
C GLY A 16 -10.60 -25.27 5.76
N ARG A 17 -11.14 -24.17 5.24
CA ARG A 17 -11.51 -24.03 3.83
C ARG A 17 -10.35 -23.51 3.03
N GLN A 18 -10.20 -23.96 1.79
CA GLN A 18 -9.23 -23.40 0.85
C GLN A 18 -9.66 -22.00 0.45
N VAL A 19 -8.70 -21.07 0.52
CA VAL A 19 -8.87 -19.69 0.09
C VAL A 19 -8.16 -19.47 -1.24
N LEU A 20 -8.90 -18.97 -2.22
CA LEU A 20 -8.36 -18.51 -3.49
C LEU A 20 -8.11 -17.00 -3.40
N LEU A 21 -6.86 -16.58 -3.52
CA LEU A 21 -6.50 -15.18 -3.52
C LEU A 21 -6.88 -14.54 -4.86
N ARG A 22 -7.77 -13.57 -4.80
CA ARG A 22 -8.20 -12.76 -5.94
C ARG A 22 -7.94 -11.31 -5.61
N GLY A 23 -7.05 -10.68 -6.36
CA GLY A 23 -6.65 -9.35 -5.99
C GLY A 23 -6.00 -8.56 -7.11
N VAL A 24 -5.52 -7.40 -6.73
CA VAL A 24 -4.90 -6.44 -7.64
C VAL A 24 -3.59 -5.92 -7.06
N ASN A 25 -2.74 -5.40 -7.95
CA ASN A 25 -1.65 -4.52 -7.54
C ASN A 25 -2.24 -3.14 -7.28
N LEU A 26 -2.25 -2.71 -6.03
CA LEU A 26 -2.74 -1.40 -5.64
C LEU A 26 -1.54 -0.45 -5.49
N GLY A 27 -1.25 0.27 -6.54
CA GLY A 27 -0.11 1.18 -6.63
C GLY A 27 -0.51 2.65 -6.54
N GLY A 28 -1.60 3.04 -7.20
CA GLY A 28 -1.97 4.46 -7.28
C GLY A 28 -0.77 5.32 -7.63
N ASP A 29 -0.57 6.38 -6.89
CA ASP A 29 0.55 7.31 -7.03
C ASP A 29 1.78 6.94 -6.18
N CYS A 30 1.95 5.66 -5.84
CA CYS A 30 3.01 5.22 -4.91
C CYS A 30 4.44 5.59 -5.35
N LYS A 31 4.65 5.95 -6.62
CA LYS A 31 5.96 6.34 -7.17
C LYS A 31 6.12 7.84 -7.32
N VAL A 32 5.15 8.63 -6.91
CA VAL A 32 5.09 10.08 -7.12
C VAL A 32 5.02 10.79 -5.77
N PRO A 33 6.17 11.30 -5.26
CA PRO A 33 6.19 11.99 -3.99
C PRO A 33 5.58 13.40 -4.06
N TYR A 34 5.36 13.99 -2.88
CA TYR A 34 5.08 15.42 -2.73
C TYR A 34 6.40 16.17 -2.48
N PRO A 35 6.51 17.44 -2.88
CA PRO A 35 5.63 18.19 -3.79
C PRO A 35 5.85 17.68 -5.22
N ASP A 36 4.80 17.46 -5.95
CA ASP A 36 4.68 17.17 -7.40
C ASP A 36 5.82 16.39 -8.09
N GLY A 37 6.66 15.72 -7.32
CA GLY A 37 7.71 14.87 -7.85
C GLY A 37 7.10 13.71 -8.62
N GLY A 38 7.84 13.21 -9.60
CA GLY A 38 7.39 12.09 -10.41
C GLY A 38 6.51 12.50 -11.57
N THR A 39 6.39 13.78 -11.83
CA THR A 39 5.95 14.24 -13.14
C THR A 39 7.07 14.01 -14.17
N ASN A 40 6.77 14.17 -15.44
CA ASN A 40 7.76 14.05 -16.51
C ASN A 40 8.71 15.25 -16.58
N HIS A 41 8.74 16.11 -15.57
CA HIS A 41 9.56 17.30 -15.54
C HIS A 41 10.90 16.99 -14.84
N PRO A 42 12.05 17.13 -15.51
CA PRO A 42 13.36 16.84 -14.90
C PRO A 42 13.67 17.66 -13.64
N SER A 43 13.08 18.86 -13.51
CA SER A 43 13.25 19.73 -12.34
C SER A 43 12.58 19.18 -11.08
N ASP A 44 11.61 18.30 -11.21
CA ASP A 44 10.85 17.74 -10.09
C ASP A 44 11.64 16.67 -9.32
N PHE A 45 12.77 16.24 -9.86
CA PHE A 45 13.66 15.25 -9.27
C PHE A 45 14.94 15.85 -8.66
N ALA A 46 14.95 17.15 -8.39
CA ALA A 46 16.16 17.85 -8.00
C ALA A 46 16.73 17.39 -6.65
N ASP A 47 15.90 17.03 -5.68
CA ASP A 47 16.33 16.50 -4.39
C ASP A 47 15.37 15.45 -3.85
N HIS A 48 15.82 14.20 -3.85
CA HIS A 48 15.05 13.07 -3.32
C HIS A 48 14.88 13.10 -1.79
N ARG A 49 15.63 13.95 -1.06
CA ARG A 49 15.57 14.05 0.39
C ARG A 49 14.39 14.90 0.88
N ASP A 50 14.02 15.91 0.11
CA ASP A 50 12.94 16.86 0.43
C ASP A 50 11.60 16.45 -0.17
N VAL A 51 11.24 15.20 0.01
CA VAL A 51 10.00 14.61 -0.52
C VAL A 51 9.18 13.99 0.58
N SER A 52 7.88 13.81 0.34
CA SER A 52 6.99 13.06 1.21
C SER A 52 6.13 12.10 0.40
N PHE A 53 5.99 10.90 0.90
CA PHE A 53 5.08 9.88 0.34
C PHE A 53 3.82 9.67 1.19
N ILE A 54 3.64 10.50 2.26
CA ILE A 54 2.41 10.47 3.05
C ILE A 54 1.23 10.81 2.13
N GLY A 55 0.21 9.94 2.09
CA GLY A 55 -0.88 10.05 1.13
C GLY A 55 -0.61 9.36 -0.21
N ARG A 56 0.44 8.52 -0.30
CA ARG A 56 0.74 7.66 -1.45
C ARG A 56 0.68 6.19 -1.06
N PRO A 57 -0.11 5.36 -1.72
CA PRO A 57 -0.71 5.46 -3.06
C PRO A 57 -1.91 6.39 -3.21
N PHE A 58 -2.58 6.77 -2.14
CA PHE A 58 -3.72 7.71 -2.13
C PHE A 58 -3.85 8.36 -0.74
N PRO A 59 -4.49 9.53 -0.63
CA PRO A 59 -4.81 10.10 0.67
C PRO A 59 -5.65 9.15 1.54
N LEU A 60 -5.36 9.07 2.83
CA LEU A 60 -6.04 8.13 3.73
C LEU A 60 -7.58 8.32 3.74
N ALA A 61 -8.05 9.54 3.52
CA ALA A 61 -9.48 9.85 3.41
C ALA A 61 -10.19 9.12 2.26
N GLU A 62 -9.44 8.70 1.21
CA GLU A 62 -9.99 7.97 0.05
C GLU A 62 -9.99 6.45 0.25
N ALA A 63 -9.37 5.95 1.32
CA ALA A 63 -9.17 4.53 1.52
C ALA A 63 -10.48 3.73 1.54
N ASP A 64 -11.51 4.26 2.20
CA ASP A 64 -12.80 3.58 2.31
C ASP A 64 -13.50 3.45 0.94
N GLU A 65 -13.38 4.46 0.09
CA GLU A 65 -13.91 4.39 -1.29
C GLU A 65 -13.19 3.31 -2.10
N HIS A 66 -11.85 3.32 -2.08
CA HIS A 66 -11.06 2.37 -2.86
C HIS A 66 -11.24 0.92 -2.38
N PHE A 67 -11.18 0.68 -1.07
CA PHE A 67 -11.34 -0.67 -0.53
C PHE A 67 -12.79 -1.16 -0.65
N GLY A 68 -13.77 -0.29 -0.44
CA GLY A 68 -15.18 -0.63 -0.66
C GLY A 68 -15.46 -1.06 -2.11
N ARG A 69 -14.87 -0.35 -3.07
CA ARG A 69 -14.96 -0.69 -4.50
C ARG A 69 -14.33 -2.06 -4.79
N LEU A 70 -13.11 -2.30 -4.31
CA LEU A 70 -12.41 -3.57 -4.51
C LEU A 70 -13.18 -4.73 -3.86
N LYS A 71 -13.72 -4.52 -2.67
CA LYS A 71 -14.56 -5.51 -1.99
C LYS A 71 -15.81 -5.83 -2.81
N SER A 72 -16.48 -4.81 -3.37
CA SER A 72 -17.67 -5.00 -4.21
C SER A 72 -17.39 -5.81 -5.48
N TRP A 73 -16.15 -5.78 -5.97
CA TRP A 73 -15.69 -6.58 -7.10
C TRP A 73 -15.26 -8.01 -6.70
N GLY A 74 -15.38 -8.36 -5.43
CA GLY A 74 -15.02 -9.69 -4.92
C GLY A 74 -13.53 -9.91 -4.72
N MET A 75 -12.74 -8.84 -4.63
CA MET A 75 -11.32 -8.92 -4.30
C MET A 75 -11.14 -9.20 -2.81
N ASN A 76 -10.19 -10.07 -2.47
CA ASN A 76 -9.86 -10.46 -1.10
C ASN A 76 -8.35 -10.41 -0.81
N CYS A 77 -7.57 -9.87 -1.74
CA CYS A 77 -6.12 -9.77 -1.62
C CYS A 77 -5.62 -8.52 -2.33
N LEU A 78 -4.64 -7.87 -1.74
CA LEU A 78 -3.96 -6.73 -2.34
C LEU A 78 -2.45 -6.97 -2.35
N ARG A 79 -1.80 -6.61 -3.44
CA ARG A 79 -0.39 -6.30 -3.41
C ARG A 79 -0.25 -4.79 -3.30
N LEU A 80 -0.14 -4.31 -2.05
CA LEU A 80 0.03 -2.89 -1.76
C LEU A 80 1.46 -2.49 -2.09
N LEU A 81 1.62 -1.52 -3.00
CA LEU A 81 2.93 -1.10 -3.48
C LEU A 81 3.47 0.08 -2.70
N THR A 82 4.76 0.02 -2.43
CA THR A 82 5.56 1.12 -1.91
C THR A 82 6.90 1.16 -2.62
N THR A 83 7.66 2.22 -2.43
CA THR A 83 9.02 2.35 -2.95
C THR A 83 10.02 2.40 -1.80
N TRP A 84 11.27 2.05 -2.08
CA TRP A 84 12.34 2.24 -1.10
C TRP A 84 12.48 3.73 -0.74
N GLU A 85 12.42 4.60 -1.73
CA GLU A 85 12.47 6.06 -1.53
C GLU A 85 11.42 6.53 -0.51
N ALA A 86 10.20 5.98 -0.55
CA ALA A 86 9.16 6.34 0.41
C ALA A 86 9.57 6.08 1.86
N VAL A 87 10.42 5.09 2.09
CA VAL A 87 10.84 4.67 3.43
C VAL A 87 12.14 5.35 3.86
N GLU A 88 13.10 5.57 2.95
CA GLU A 88 14.47 5.99 3.27
C GLU A 88 14.95 7.16 2.41
N HIS A 89 14.07 8.06 1.95
CA HIS A 89 14.47 9.18 1.08
C HIS A 89 15.50 10.11 1.71
N ALA A 90 15.53 10.23 3.04
CA ALA A 90 16.47 11.10 3.74
C ALA A 90 17.91 10.54 3.84
N GLY A 91 18.10 9.28 3.44
CA GLY A 91 19.39 8.60 3.44
C GLY A 91 19.37 7.23 4.13
N PRO A 92 20.41 6.41 3.94
CA PRO A 92 20.46 5.06 4.48
C PRO A 92 20.25 5.01 6.00
N GLY A 93 19.31 4.16 6.44
CA GLY A 93 18.96 4.00 7.84
C GLY A 93 18.14 5.13 8.46
N LYS A 94 17.77 6.14 7.66
CA LYS A 94 16.91 7.26 8.10
C LYS A 94 15.48 7.02 7.61
N TYR A 95 14.73 6.26 8.41
CA TYR A 95 13.37 5.88 8.05
C TYR A 95 12.39 7.02 8.24
N ASP A 96 11.50 7.22 7.26
CA ASP A 96 10.36 8.12 7.39
C ASP A 96 9.25 7.42 8.20
N THR A 97 9.30 7.58 9.52
CA THR A 97 8.35 6.95 10.43
C THR A 97 6.92 7.45 10.23
N ALA A 98 6.74 8.73 9.86
CA ALA A 98 5.42 9.27 9.58
C ALA A 98 4.79 8.63 8.33
N TYR A 99 5.60 8.35 7.31
CA TYR A 99 5.13 7.57 6.16
C TYR A 99 4.78 6.12 6.56
N LEU A 100 5.62 5.47 7.37
CA LEU A 100 5.36 4.11 7.82
C LEU A 100 4.07 4.01 8.64
N ASP A 101 3.79 4.99 9.50
CA ASP A 101 2.54 5.06 10.26
C ASP A 101 1.33 5.23 9.34
N TYR A 102 1.42 6.12 8.35
CA TYR A 102 0.39 6.26 7.32
C TYR A 102 0.17 4.94 6.56
N PHE A 103 1.25 4.30 6.11
CA PHE A 103 1.17 3.08 5.32
C PHE A 103 0.59 1.90 6.12
N ALA A 104 0.95 1.82 7.41
CA ALA A 104 0.35 0.85 8.33
C ALA A 104 -1.14 1.08 8.51
N GLU A 105 -1.59 2.34 8.58
CA GLU A 105 -3.02 2.67 8.69
C GLU A 105 -3.78 2.33 7.40
N VAL A 106 -3.18 2.54 6.23
CA VAL A 106 -3.75 2.07 4.95
C VAL A 106 -3.93 0.55 4.96
N ALA A 107 -2.92 -0.19 5.41
CA ALA A 107 -2.99 -1.65 5.50
C ALA A 107 -4.05 -2.11 6.52
N ARG A 108 -4.15 -1.43 7.67
CA ARG A 108 -5.17 -1.70 8.68
C ARG A 108 -6.58 -1.49 8.11
N LYS A 109 -6.82 -0.36 7.43
CA LYS A 109 -8.10 -0.09 6.78
C LYS A 109 -8.45 -1.14 5.72
N ALA A 110 -7.48 -1.62 4.95
CA ALA A 110 -7.73 -2.72 4.02
C ALA A 110 -8.25 -3.97 4.74
N GLY A 111 -7.70 -4.28 5.92
CA GLY A 111 -8.14 -5.39 6.76
C GLY A 111 -9.59 -5.27 7.24
N ASP A 112 -10.11 -4.05 7.45
CA ASP A 112 -11.49 -3.80 7.86
C ASP A 112 -12.51 -4.25 6.77
N TYR A 113 -12.06 -4.32 5.53
CA TYR A 113 -12.86 -4.80 4.40
C TYR A 113 -12.72 -6.32 4.13
N GLY A 114 -11.87 -7.04 4.88
CA GLY A 114 -11.68 -8.48 4.77
C GLY A 114 -10.80 -8.86 3.62
#